data_ff35e20ad8386365dc14c36bb5ef046c
#
_entry.id   ff35e20ad8386365dc14c36bb5ef046c
#
_cell.length_a   1.000
_cell.length_b   1.000
_cell.length_c   1.000
_cell.angle_alpha   90.00
_cell.angle_beta   90.00
_cell.angle_gamma   90.00
#
_symmetry.space_group_name_H-M   'P 1'
#
loop_
_entity.id
_entity.type
_entity.pdbx_description
1 polymer ?
#
loop_
_entity_poly.entity_id
_entity_poly.type
_entity_poly.pdbx_seq_one_letter_code
_entity_poly.pdbx_strand_id
1 'polypeptide(L)'
;DSYDSGMKWTSKYVLRAGIILAGITLSFSQVIEAGKYALVLMVFTLATAFGVGYLCKKVFKINWKLASLLSISTAICGGTAVATLGPTIHAKNRDIAYAISATFLFDMITVIAFPWIGQWLGLSDTSYGLWIGTAVNDTSSVVAAGYAFSDAAGVLATIVKLTRTLFIVPLVLIFSWIYAKKETPSQSAEKVNIKNIFPWFILGFLIVVGIRSTGLLPETTVDIVAFLSKFFLSM
;
A
#
# COMPACT_ATOMS: atom_id res chain seq x y z
N ASP A 1 20.64 7.79 -17.19
CA ASP A 1 19.36 7.38 -17.79
C ASP A 1 19.14 5.86 -17.79
N SER A 2 20.20 5.03 -18.00
CA SER A 2 20.09 3.56 -17.97
C SER A 2 19.88 3.02 -16.55
N TYR A 3 20.52 3.60 -15.53
CA TYR A 3 20.36 3.22 -14.14
C TYR A 3 18.96 3.53 -13.60
N ASP A 4 18.39 4.67 -13.96
CA ASP A 4 17.01 5.05 -13.57
C ASP A 4 15.96 4.09 -14.13
N SER A 5 16.16 3.62 -15.36
CA SER A 5 15.29 2.63 -15.98
C SER A 5 15.38 1.27 -15.29
N GLY A 6 16.60 0.84 -14.91
CA GLY A 6 16.84 -0.39 -14.17
C GLY A 6 16.23 -0.38 -12.76
N MET A 7 16.44 0.70 -11.99
CA MET A 7 15.86 0.85 -10.66
C MET A 7 14.33 0.84 -10.69
N LYS A 8 13.72 1.54 -11.66
CA LYS A 8 12.25 1.54 -11.84
C LYS A 8 11.72 0.16 -12.22
N TRP A 9 12.46 -0.58 -13.04
CA TRP A 9 12.10 -1.94 -13.42
C TRP A 9 12.19 -2.89 -12.23
N THR A 10 13.29 -2.85 -11.49
CA THR A 10 13.51 -3.66 -10.29
C THR A 10 12.44 -3.39 -9.24
N SER A 11 12.24 -2.13 -8.87
CA SER A 11 11.21 -1.74 -7.91
C SER A 11 9.80 -2.17 -8.33
N LYS A 12 9.50 -2.16 -9.64
CA LYS A 12 8.17 -2.50 -10.14
C LYS A 12 7.92 -4.01 -10.25
N TYR A 13 8.89 -4.77 -10.70
CA TYR A 13 8.71 -6.19 -11.03
C TYR A 13 9.31 -7.12 -9.99
N VAL A 14 10.52 -6.85 -9.52
CA VAL A 14 11.22 -7.71 -8.55
C VAL A 14 10.55 -7.65 -7.19
N LEU A 15 10.21 -6.46 -6.69
CA LEU A 15 9.47 -6.31 -5.44
C LEU A 15 8.10 -7.02 -5.51
N ARG A 16 7.36 -6.86 -6.61
CA ARG A 16 6.07 -7.55 -6.77
C ARG A 16 6.22 -9.06 -6.81
N ALA A 17 7.24 -9.57 -7.49
CA ALA A 17 7.56 -10.99 -7.50
C ALA A 17 7.91 -11.48 -6.09
N GLY A 18 8.72 -10.73 -5.35
CA GLY A 18 9.03 -11.02 -3.94
C GLY A 18 7.78 -11.11 -3.07
N ILE A 19 6.86 -10.14 -3.20
CA ILE A 19 5.59 -10.16 -2.47
C ILE A 19 4.72 -11.36 -2.86
N ILE A 20 4.63 -11.70 -4.15
CA ILE A 20 3.87 -12.87 -4.62
C ILE A 20 4.45 -14.15 -4.00
N LEU A 21 5.77 -14.31 -4.04
CA LEU A 21 6.46 -15.46 -3.48
C LEU A 21 6.35 -15.53 -1.95
N ALA A 22 6.26 -14.38 -1.25
CA ALA A 22 6.05 -14.35 0.19
C ALA A 22 4.76 -15.06 0.62
N GLY A 23 3.78 -15.17 -0.26
CA GLY A 23 2.57 -15.97 -0.02
C GLY A 23 2.83 -17.45 0.31
N ILE A 24 4.00 -18.00 -0.06
CA ILE A 24 4.37 -19.40 0.24
C ILE A 24 4.55 -19.66 1.74
N THR A 25 4.87 -18.64 2.52
CA THR A 25 5.07 -18.75 3.98
C THR A 25 3.78 -18.69 4.78
N LEU A 26 2.64 -18.47 4.11
CA LEU A 26 1.36 -18.20 4.73
C LEU A 26 0.32 -19.25 4.42
N SER A 27 -0.53 -19.54 5.42
CA SER A 27 -1.77 -20.30 5.23
C SER A 27 -2.94 -19.35 4.96
N PHE A 28 -3.97 -19.88 4.30
CA PHE A 28 -5.18 -19.10 3.98
C PHE A 28 -5.90 -18.61 5.25
N SER A 29 -5.88 -19.40 6.34
CA SER A 29 -6.44 -19.01 7.63
C SER A 29 -5.71 -17.79 8.23
N GLN A 30 -4.39 -17.75 8.17
CA GLN A 30 -3.60 -16.61 8.64
C GLN A 30 -3.90 -15.34 7.85
N VAL A 31 -4.06 -15.47 6.52
CA VAL A 31 -4.40 -14.32 5.66
C VAL A 31 -5.80 -13.79 5.99
N ILE A 32 -6.78 -14.66 6.22
CA ILE A 32 -8.14 -14.24 6.61
C ILE A 32 -8.14 -13.57 7.98
N GLU A 33 -7.45 -14.13 8.95
CA GLU A 33 -7.40 -13.59 10.31
C GLU A 33 -6.73 -12.21 10.33
N ALA A 34 -5.55 -12.10 9.73
CA ALA A 34 -4.87 -10.81 9.58
C ALA A 34 -5.70 -9.80 8.78
N GLY A 35 -6.40 -10.25 7.74
CA GLY A 35 -7.29 -9.44 6.93
C GLY A 35 -8.47 -8.85 7.73
N LYS A 36 -9.06 -9.59 8.66
CA LYS A 36 -10.13 -9.08 9.54
C LYS A 36 -9.65 -7.90 10.39
N TYR A 37 -8.48 -8.02 11.03
CA TYR A 37 -7.89 -6.91 11.80
C TYR A 37 -7.56 -5.74 10.88
N ALA A 38 -6.99 -6.01 9.69
CA ALA A 38 -6.67 -4.98 8.71
C ALA A 38 -7.91 -4.21 8.25
N LEU A 39 -9.05 -4.87 8.04
CA LEU A 39 -10.30 -4.22 7.63
C LEU A 39 -10.82 -3.25 8.70
N VAL A 40 -10.80 -3.66 9.96
CA VAL A 40 -11.22 -2.78 11.07
C VAL A 40 -10.32 -1.57 11.17
N LEU A 41 -8.99 -1.78 11.20
CA LEU A 41 -8.01 -0.70 11.23
C LEU A 41 -8.16 0.23 10.03
N MET A 42 -8.51 -0.31 8.87
CA MET A 42 -8.68 0.46 7.65
C MET A 42 -9.85 1.44 7.72
N VAL A 43 -10.99 1.04 8.28
CA VAL A 43 -12.13 1.96 8.47
C VAL A 43 -11.70 3.17 9.31
N PHE A 44 -10.99 2.93 10.42
CA PHE A 44 -10.46 4.01 11.25
C PHE A 44 -9.41 4.86 10.52
N THR A 45 -8.49 4.23 9.80
CA THR A 45 -7.44 4.94 9.04
C THR A 45 -8.03 5.81 7.94
N LEU A 46 -9.03 5.31 7.19
CA LEU A 46 -9.76 6.07 6.19
C LEU A 46 -10.49 7.26 6.82
N ALA A 47 -11.28 7.01 7.86
CA ALA A 47 -12.02 8.05 8.56
C ALA A 47 -11.07 9.15 9.07
N THR A 48 -9.96 8.77 9.70
CA THR A 48 -8.95 9.70 10.21
C THR A 48 -8.26 10.47 9.10
N ALA A 49 -7.77 9.79 8.05
CA ALA A 49 -7.05 10.42 6.94
C ALA A 49 -7.93 11.43 6.19
N PHE A 50 -9.19 11.09 5.90
CA PHE A 50 -10.10 12.02 5.25
C PHE A 50 -10.63 13.09 6.20
N GLY A 51 -10.84 12.78 7.47
CA GLY A 51 -11.23 13.75 8.51
C GLY A 51 -10.16 14.81 8.72
N VAL A 52 -8.91 14.39 8.94
CA VAL A 52 -7.75 15.29 9.07
C VAL A 52 -7.51 16.05 7.76
N GLY A 53 -7.58 15.40 6.60
CA GLY A 53 -7.45 16.06 5.31
C GLY A 53 -8.51 17.14 5.08
N TYR A 54 -9.76 16.90 5.48
CA TYR A 54 -10.81 17.91 5.43
C TYR A 54 -10.52 19.08 6.39
N LEU A 55 -10.06 18.79 7.60
CA LEU A 55 -9.70 19.82 8.58
C LEU A 55 -8.52 20.66 8.08
N CYS A 56 -7.46 20.02 7.58
CA CYS A 56 -6.31 20.70 6.98
C CYS A 56 -6.72 21.57 5.78
N LYS A 57 -7.62 21.06 4.92
CA LYS A 57 -8.18 21.86 3.83
C LYS A 57 -8.80 23.15 4.34
N LYS A 58 -9.57 23.08 5.43
CA LYS A 58 -10.27 24.25 6.01
C LYS A 58 -9.29 25.24 6.67
N VAL A 59 -8.35 24.71 7.46
CA VAL A 59 -7.37 25.52 8.22
C VAL A 59 -6.35 26.17 7.29
N PHE A 60 -5.74 25.41 6.39
CA PHE A 60 -4.69 25.88 5.48
C PHE A 60 -5.24 26.42 4.14
N LYS A 61 -6.57 26.46 3.95
CA LYS A 61 -7.23 26.90 2.71
C LYS A 61 -6.69 26.17 1.45
N ILE A 62 -6.37 24.89 1.59
CA ILE A 62 -5.82 24.06 0.50
C ILE A 62 -6.96 23.72 -0.48
N ASN A 63 -6.61 23.63 -1.78
CA ASN A 63 -7.55 23.14 -2.80
C ASN A 63 -8.05 21.73 -2.46
N TRP A 64 -9.34 21.48 -2.72
CA TRP A 64 -9.97 20.20 -2.41
C TRP A 64 -9.31 19.01 -3.14
N LYS A 65 -8.79 19.21 -4.37
CA LYS A 65 -8.10 18.18 -5.13
C LYS A 65 -6.81 17.78 -4.43
N LEU A 66 -5.97 18.73 -4.02
CA LEU A 66 -4.73 18.45 -3.28
C LEU A 66 -5.03 17.79 -1.91
N ALA A 67 -6.03 18.28 -1.18
CA ALA A 67 -6.45 17.68 0.08
C ALA A 67 -6.90 16.22 -0.10
N SER A 68 -7.66 15.94 -1.17
CA SER A 68 -8.10 14.58 -1.50
C SER A 68 -6.93 13.67 -1.89
N LEU A 69 -5.95 14.20 -2.65
CA LEU A 69 -4.73 13.45 -3.01
C LEU A 69 -3.89 13.09 -1.79
N LEU A 70 -3.69 14.02 -0.86
CA LEU A 70 -2.99 13.76 0.40
C LEU A 70 -3.74 12.76 1.28
N SER A 71 -5.07 12.90 1.38
CA SER A 71 -5.87 11.97 2.17
C SER A 71 -5.84 10.54 1.63
N ILE A 72 -6.02 10.35 0.32
CA ILE A 72 -5.98 9.00 -0.28
C ILE A 72 -4.57 8.41 -0.26
N SER A 73 -3.55 9.26 -0.40
CA SER A 73 -2.15 8.88 -0.28
C SER A 73 -1.88 8.24 1.08
N THR A 74 -2.22 8.96 2.15
CA THR A 74 -2.06 8.50 3.53
C THR A 74 -2.96 7.30 3.87
N ALA A 75 -4.18 7.29 3.32
CA ALA A 75 -5.17 6.26 3.65
C ALA A 75 -4.87 4.90 3.01
N ILE A 76 -4.20 4.83 1.84
CA ILE A 76 -4.05 3.59 1.08
C ILE A 76 -2.59 3.22 0.85
N CYS A 77 -2.00 3.68 -0.26
CA CYS A 77 -0.70 3.21 -0.73
C CYS A 77 0.19 4.31 -1.29
N GLY A 78 0.10 5.51 -0.74
CA GLY A 78 1.00 6.59 -1.08
C GLY A 78 0.92 7.01 -2.55
N GLY A 79 2.05 6.99 -3.21
CA GLY A 79 2.22 7.47 -4.58
C GLY A 79 1.33 6.78 -5.60
N THR A 80 1.08 5.47 -5.48
CA THR A 80 0.20 4.73 -6.41
C THR A 80 -1.23 5.24 -6.35
N ALA A 81 -1.74 5.52 -5.16
CA ALA A 81 -3.08 6.07 -4.98
C ALA A 81 -3.20 7.48 -5.59
N VAL A 82 -2.18 8.32 -5.40
CA VAL A 82 -2.10 9.67 -5.98
C VAL A 82 -2.02 9.61 -7.51
N ALA A 83 -1.16 8.73 -8.05
CA ALA A 83 -1.00 8.56 -9.50
C ALA A 83 -2.29 8.06 -10.19
N THR A 84 -3.12 7.32 -9.47
CA THR A 84 -4.40 6.82 -9.98
C THR A 84 -5.53 7.86 -9.84
N LEU A 85 -5.63 8.50 -8.66
CA LEU A 85 -6.69 9.46 -8.41
C LEU A 85 -6.44 10.79 -9.13
N GLY A 86 -5.19 11.24 -9.23
CA GLY A 86 -4.84 12.53 -9.81
C GLY A 86 -5.45 12.79 -11.19
N PRO A 87 -5.19 11.92 -12.19
CA PRO A 87 -5.84 12.01 -13.50
C PRO A 87 -7.37 11.92 -13.41
N THR A 88 -7.91 11.01 -12.59
CA THR A 88 -9.35 10.78 -12.44
C THR A 88 -10.13 12.04 -12.00
N ILE A 89 -9.53 12.86 -11.14
CA ILE A 89 -10.14 14.13 -10.68
C ILE A 89 -9.59 15.35 -11.42
N HIS A 90 -8.84 15.15 -12.50
CA HIS A 90 -8.15 16.21 -13.24
C HIS A 90 -7.38 17.17 -12.32
N ALA A 91 -6.57 16.61 -11.43
CA ALA A 91 -5.71 17.40 -10.55
C ALA A 91 -4.56 18.00 -11.34
N LYS A 92 -4.07 19.16 -10.91
CA LYS A 92 -2.88 19.79 -11.52
C LYS A 92 -1.65 18.90 -11.27
N ASN A 93 -0.76 18.81 -12.26
CA ASN A 93 0.49 18.05 -12.13
C ASN A 93 1.32 18.48 -10.90
N ARG A 94 1.28 19.77 -10.57
CA ARG A 94 1.93 20.30 -9.38
C ARG A 94 1.35 19.70 -8.08
N ASP A 95 0.03 19.56 -7.98
CA ASP A 95 -0.63 19.02 -6.80
C ASP A 95 -0.36 17.52 -6.64
N ILE A 96 -0.30 16.80 -7.79
CA ILE A 96 0.12 15.39 -7.84
C ILE A 96 1.57 15.25 -7.35
N ALA A 97 2.48 16.08 -7.87
CA ALA A 97 3.88 16.05 -7.48
C ALA A 97 4.06 16.35 -5.98
N TYR A 98 3.36 17.35 -5.44
CA TYR A 98 3.42 17.66 -4.01
C TYR A 98 2.93 16.50 -3.13
N ALA A 99 1.81 15.88 -3.50
CA ALA A 99 1.27 14.75 -2.74
C ALA A 99 2.23 13.55 -2.75
N ILE A 100 2.82 13.22 -3.90
CA ILE A 100 3.79 12.12 -4.02
C ILE A 100 5.06 12.43 -3.21
N SER A 101 5.60 13.64 -3.35
CA SER A 101 6.85 14.02 -2.65
C SER A 101 6.68 14.05 -1.14
N ALA A 102 5.56 14.58 -0.64
CA ALA A 102 5.27 14.61 0.80
C ALA A 102 5.15 13.20 1.37
N THR A 103 4.46 12.30 0.66
CA THR A 103 4.31 10.90 1.08
C THR A 103 5.65 10.17 1.08
N PHE A 104 6.44 10.33 0.02
CA PHE A 104 7.75 9.69 -0.10
C PHE A 104 8.72 10.15 0.99
N LEU A 105 8.73 11.45 1.30
CA LEU A 105 9.55 11.99 2.39
C LEU A 105 9.14 11.39 3.74
N PHE A 106 7.83 11.30 4.01
CA PHE A 106 7.33 10.67 5.22
C PHE A 106 7.72 9.18 5.29
N ASP A 107 7.57 8.45 4.19
CA ASP A 107 7.92 7.03 4.13
C ASP A 107 9.42 6.79 4.37
N MET A 108 10.30 7.64 3.83
CA MET A 108 11.75 7.56 4.12
C MET A 108 12.06 7.73 5.60
N ILE A 109 11.42 8.70 6.26
CA ILE A 109 11.59 8.92 7.70
C ILE A 109 11.10 7.71 8.49
N THR A 110 9.93 7.18 8.13
CA THR A 110 9.31 6.07 8.88
C THR A 110 10.07 4.76 8.73
N VAL A 111 10.63 4.45 7.56
CA VAL A 111 11.45 3.24 7.34
C VAL A 111 12.64 3.21 8.29
N ILE A 112 13.26 4.35 8.53
CA ILE A 112 14.43 4.45 9.41
C ILE A 112 14.01 4.51 10.88
N ALA A 113 13.05 5.37 11.21
CA ALA A 113 12.73 5.68 12.60
C ALA A 113 11.85 4.61 13.27
N PHE A 114 10.90 4.02 12.56
CA PHE A 114 9.88 3.16 13.18
C PHE A 114 10.41 1.85 13.73
N PRO A 115 11.38 1.14 13.12
CA PRO A 115 11.96 -0.04 13.73
C PRO A 115 12.60 0.26 15.10
N TRP A 116 13.32 1.37 15.22
CA TRP A 116 13.92 1.82 16.48
C TRP A 116 12.85 2.19 17.52
N ILE A 117 11.83 2.94 17.10
CA ILE A 117 10.72 3.32 17.99
C ILE A 117 9.97 2.06 18.46
N GLY A 118 9.71 1.10 17.57
CA GLY A 118 9.05 -0.16 17.91
C GLY A 118 9.82 -0.97 18.94
N GLN A 119 11.14 -1.05 18.80
CA GLN A 119 12.02 -1.71 19.77
C GLN A 119 12.03 -0.95 21.10
N TRP A 120 12.16 0.36 21.07
CA TRP A 120 12.17 1.20 22.27
C TRP A 120 10.85 1.11 23.07
N LEU A 121 9.72 0.99 22.38
CA LEU A 121 8.40 0.79 22.97
C LEU A 121 8.13 -0.66 23.40
N GLY A 122 9.04 -1.61 23.11
CA GLY A 122 8.86 -3.02 23.44
C GLY A 122 7.66 -3.66 22.73
N LEU A 123 7.36 -3.24 21.48
CA LEU A 123 6.22 -3.77 20.76
C LEU A 123 6.43 -5.24 20.38
N SER A 124 5.36 -6.03 20.49
CA SER A 124 5.35 -7.38 19.92
C SER A 124 5.36 -7.35 18.40
N ASP A 125 5.82 -8.42 17.75
CA ASP A 125 5.81 -8.59 16.28
C ASP A 125 4.44 -8.27 15.68
N THR A 126 3.37 -8.74 16.35
CA THR A 126 1.99 -8.50 15.91
C THR A 126 1.62 -7.02 15.99
N SER A 127 1.90 -6.37 17.12
CA SER A 127 1.58 -4.96 17.32
C SER A 127 2.37 -4.07 16.36
N TYR A 128 3.66 -4.37 16.18
CA TYR A 128 4.52 -3.65 15.26
C TYR A 128 4.09 -3.87 13.80
N GLY A 129 3.81 -5.10 13.39
CA GLY A 129 3.36 -5.43 12.03
C GLY A 129 2.05 -4.73 11.66
N LEU A 130 1.07 -4.71 12.57
CA LEU A 130 -0.18 -3.96 12.39
C LEU A 130 0.07 -2.46 12.29
N TRP A 131 0.92 -1.91 13.16
CA TRP A 131 1.26 -0.48 13.14
C TRP A 131 1.93 -0.08 11.83
N ILE A 132 2.98 -0.78 11.41
CA ILE A 132 3.71 -0.47 10.17
C ILE A 132 2.82 -0.64 8.94
N GLY A 133 2.06 -1.73 8.85
CA GLY A 133 1.15 -1.98 7.74
C GLY A 133 0.05 -0.91 7.59
N THR A 134 -0.29 -0.22 8.69
CA THR A 134 -1.29 0.87 8.71
C THR A 134 -0.68 2.27 8.60
N ALA A 135 0.47 2.53 9.19
CA ALA A 135 1.05 3.86 9.28
C ALA A 135 1.90 4.24 8.07
N VAL A 136 2.67 3.29 7.52
CA VAL A 136 3.56 3.54 6.38
C VAL A 136 2.79 3.45 5.07
N ASN A 137 3.03 4.37 4.14
CA ASN A 137 2.18 4.49 2.95
C ASN A 137 2.64 3.62 1.79
N ASP A 138 3.92 3.60 1.44
CA ASP A 138 4.42 2.79 0.34
C ASP A 138 4.65 1.33 0.73
N THR A 139 4.34 0.41 -0.19
CA THR A 139 4.46 -1.03 0.05
C THR A 139 5.91 -1.47 0.25
N SER A 140 6.86 -0.92 -0.50
CA SER A 140 8.28 -1.24 -0.35
C SER A 140 8.80 -0.80 1.01
N SER A 141 8.39 0.38 1.46
CA SER A 141 8.72 0.93 2.78
C SER A 141 8.13 0.09 3.92
N VAL A 142 6.89 -0.39 3.77
CA VAL A 142 6.25 -1.31 4.73
C VAL A 142 7.04 -2.61 4.85
N VAL A 143 7.40 -3.22 3.73
CA VAL A 143 8.19 -4.45 3.69
C VAL A 143 9.55 -4.22 4.35
N ALA A 144 10.26 -3.17 3.94
CA ALA A 144 11.58 -2.84 4.51
C ALA A 144 11.53 -2.61 6.02
N ALA A 145 10.61 -1.76 6.50
CA ALA A 145 10.46 -1.46 7.93
C ALA A 145 9.97 -2.68 8.74
N GLY A 146 9.08 -3.49 8.16
CA GLY A 146 8.55 -4.68 8.80
C GLY A 146 9.62 -5.74 9.03
N TYR A 147 10.35 -6.10 7.99
CA TYR A 147 11.43 -7.10 8.07
C TYR A 147 12.68 -6.59 8.81
N ALA A 148 12.91 -5.28 8.87
CA ALA A 148 13.95 -4.70 9.71
C ALA A 148 13.69 -4.92 11.22
N PHE A 149 12.44 -5.11 11.61
CA PHE A 149 12.06 -5.42 12.99
C PHE A 149 12.10 -6.92 13.27
N SER A 150 11.34 -7.72 12.50
CA SER A 150 11.35 -9.18 12.54
C SER A 150 10.66 -9.77 11.30
N ASP A 151 10.95 -11.06 11.01
CA ASP A 151 10.28 -11.78 9.92
C ASP A 151 8.76 -11.85 10.12
N ALA A 152 8.30 -12.11 11.34
CA ALA A 152 6.88 -12.20 11.67
C ALA A 152 6.16 -10.85 11.48
N ALA A 153 6.78 -9.76 11.93
CA ALA A 153 6.26 -8.42 11.74
C ALA A 153 6.22 -8.02 10.26
N GLY A 154 7.27 -8.37 9.48
CA GLY A 154 7.33 -8.10 8.04
C GLY A 154 6.22 -8.79 7.25
N VAL A 155 5.96 -10.06 7.54
CA VAL A 155 4.88 -10.83 6.94
C VAL A 155 3.52 -10.19 7.27
N LEU A 156 3.24 -9.92 8.54
CA LEU A 156 1.96 -9.34 8.97
C LEU A 156 1.75 -7.95 8.38
N ALA A 157 2.77 -7.08 8.43
CA ALA A 157 2.73 -5.74 7.84
C ALA A 157 2.40 -5.78 6.35
N THR A 158 2.99 -6.75 5.62
CA THR A 158 2.73 -6.95 4.20
C THR A 158 1.27 -7.32 3.95
N ILE A 159 0.70 -8.27 4.70
CA ILE A 159 -0.70 -8.67 4.57
C ILE A 159 -1.64 -7.49 4.82
N VAL A 160 -1.41 -6.77 5.91
CA VAL A 160 -2.20 -5.57 6.27
C VAL A 160 -2.15 -4.54 5.13
N LYS A 161 -0.96 -4.31 4.58
CA LYS A 161 -0.77 -3.37 3.48
C LYS A 161 -1.46 -3.80 2.19
N LEU A 162 -1.36 -5.09 1.81
CA LEU A 162 -2.04 -5.63 0.63
C LEU A 162 -3.55 -5.50 0.75
N THR A 163 -4.12 -5.78 1.92
CA THR A 163 -5.55 -5.59 2.20
C THR A 163 -5.96 -4.13 1.99
N ARG A 164 -5.18 -3.16 2.49
CA ARG A 164 -5.44 -1.73 2.27
C ARG A 164 -5.40 -1.36 0.79
N THR A 165 -4.44 -1.89 0.04
CA THR A 165 -4.27 -1.56 -1.38
C THR A 165 -5.47 -1.96 -2.23
N LEU A 166 -6.23 -2.99 -1.86
CA LEU A 166 -7.46 -3.38 -2.55
C LEU A 166 -8.53 -2.28 -2.54
N PHE A 167 -8.55 -1.46 -1.50
CA PHE A 167 -9.53 -0.36 -1.37
C PHE A 167 -9.27 0.84 -2.30
N ILE A 168 -8.17 0.84 -3.06
CA ILE A 168 -7.95 1.86 -4.09
C ILE A 168 -9.10 1.85 -5.12
N VAL A 169 -9.60 0.66 -5.48
CA VAL A 169 -10.64 0.51 -6.50
C VAL A 169 -11.94 1.21 -6.08
N PRO A 170 -12.59 0.84 -4.95
CA PRO A 170 -13.83 1.50 -4.54
C PRO A 170 -13.64 3.00 -4.27
N LEU A 171 -12.50 3.41 -3.70
CA LEU A 171 -12.26 4.82 -3.42
C LEU A 171 -12.11 5.65 -4.71
N VAL A 172 -11.36 5.17 -5.70
CA VAL A 172 -11.24 5.86 -6.98
C VAL A 172 -12.60 5.99 -7.68
N LEU A 173 -13.44 4.96 -7.61
CA LEU A 173 -14.81 5.02 -8.15
C LEU A 173 -15.67 6.06 -7.42
N ILE A 174 -15.61 6.12 -6.09
CA ILE A 174 -16.32 7.13 -5.29
C ILE A 174 -15.84 8.54 -5.66
N PHE A 175 -14.53 8.76 -5.76
CA PHE A 175 -13.99 10.07 -6.13
C PHE A 175 -14.30 10.45 -7.58
N SER A 176 -14.31 9.50 -8.50
CA SER A 176 -14.75 9.72 -9.88
C SER A 176 -16.20 10.20 -9.91
N TRP A 177 -17.07 9.57 -9.13
CA TRP A 177 -18.47 10.00 -9.00
C TRP A 177 -18.61 11.38 -8.36
N ILE A 178 -17.87 11.66 -7.27
CA ILE A 178 -17.85 12.97 -6.61
C ILE A 178 -17.39 14.07 -7.58
N TYR A 179 -16.36 13.77 -8.37
CA TYR A 179 -15.83 14.69 -9.37
C TYR A 179 -16.89 15.00 -10.45
N ALA A 180 -17.49 13.96 -11.02
CA ALA A 180 -18.53 14.10 -12.02
C ALA A 180 -19.74 14.93 -11.53
N LYS A 181 -20.00 14.90 -10.21
CA LYS A 181 -21.10 15.69 -9.60
C LYS A 181 -20.72 17.14 -9.28
N LYS A 182 -19.41 17.43 -9.10
CA LYS A 182 -18.92 18.77 -8.73
C LYS A 182 -18.56 19.65 -9.91
N GLU A 183 -18.13 19.08 -11.00
CA GLU A 183 -17.75 19.84 -12.20
C GLU A 183 -18.79 19.62 -13.30
N THR A 184 -19.18 20.71 -13.98
CA THR A 184 -20.21 20.74 -15.02
C THR A 184 -19.87 19.83 -16.21
N PRO A 185 -20.86 19.29 -16.97
CA PRO A 185 -20.73 18.19 -17.93
C PRO A 185 -19.86 18.42 -19.17
N SER A 186 -19.10 19.50 -19.27
CA SER A 186 -18.38 19.85 -20.51
C SER A 186 -16.96 19.25 -20.65
N GLN A 187 -16.47 18.48 -19.68
CA GLN A 187 -15.26 17.67 -19.86
C GLN A 187 -15.60 16.23 -19.52
N SER A 188 -15.64 15.40 -20.55
CA SER A 188 -15.90 13.97 -20.47
C SER A 188 -15.04 13.35 -19.37
N ALA A 189 -15.65 12.86 -18.30
CA ALA A 189 -14.96 12.07 -17.31
C ALA A 189 -14.29 10.89 -18.04
N GLU A 190 -12.97 10.83 -18.05
CA GLU A 190 -12.23 9.70 -18.61
C GLU A 190 -12.78 8.43 -17.96
N LYS A 191 -13.25 7.49 -18.79
CA LYS A 191 -13.80 6.23 -18.27
C LYS A 191 -12.74 5.53 -17.44
N VAL A 192 -12.98 5.44 -16.13
CA VAL A 192 -12.09 4.78 -15.19
C VAL A 192 -11.94 3.32 -15.59
N ASN A 193 -10.77 2.93 -16.10
CA ASN A 193 -10.50 1.55 -16.47
C ASN A 193 -10.04 0.76 -15.25
N ILE A 194 -10.97 0.04 -14.62
CA ILE A 194 -10.75 -0.75 -13.40
C ILE A 194 -9.59 -1.74 -13.59
N LYS A 195 -9.42 -2.31 -14.81
CA LYS A 195 -8.32 -3.25 -15.08
C LYS A 195 -6.94 -2.65 -14.88
N ASN A 196 -6.76 -1.35 -15.14
CA ASN A 196 -5.48 -0.66 -14.98
C ASN A 196 -5.21 -0.25 -13.54
N ILE A 197 -6.28 -0.11 -12.73
CA ILE A 197 -6.19 0.29 -11.32
C ILE A 197 -5.97 -0.93 -10.42
N PHE A 198 -6.50 -2.08 -10.83
CA PHE A 198 -6.48 -3.28 -10.00
C PHE A 198 -5.04 -3.79 -9.80
N PRO A 199 -4.60 -4.00 -8.55
CA PRO A 199 -3.25 -4.48 -8.25
C PRO A 199 -3.14 -6.00 -8.46
N TRP A 200 -2.95 -6.43 -9.71
CA TRP A 200 -2.93 -7.83 -10.15
C TRP A 200 -1.96 -8.73 -9.37
N PHE A 201 -0.88 -8.17 -8.83
CA PHE A 201 0.09 -8.94 -8.04
C PHE A 201 -0.52 -9.49 -6.74
N ILE A 202 -1.61 -8.90 -6.23
CA ILE A 202 -2.33 -9.42 -5.05
C ILE A 202 -3.04 -10.74 -5.40
N LEU A 203 -3.59 -10.86 -6.62
CA LEU A 203 -4.14 -12.16 -7.06
C LEU A 203 -3.04 -13.21 -7.13
N GLY A 204 -1.86 -12.87 -7.66
CA GLY A 204 -0.71 -13.76 -7.66
C GLY A 204 -0.34 -14.21 -6.24
N PHE A 205 -0.27 -13.29 -5.30
CA PHE A 205 -0.05 -13.59 -3.89
C PHE A 205 -1.09 -14.57 -3.32
N LEU A 206 -2.38 -14.30 -3.53
CA LEU A 206 -3.47 -15.17 -3.03
C LEU A 206 -3.44 -16.57 -3.68
N ILE A 207 -3.05 -16.68 -4.95
CA ILE A 207 -2.88 -17.97 -5.63
C ILE A 207 -1.76 -18.77 -4.94
N VAL A 208 -0.62 -18.15 -4.64
CA VAL A 208 0.50 -18.81 -3.96
C VAL A 208 0.10 -19.26 -2.55
N VAL A 209 -0.61 -18.40 -1.79
CA VAL A 209 -1.19 -18.77 -0.49
C VAL A 209 -2.16 -19.95 -0.63
N GLY A 210 -3.00 -19.95 -1.65
CA GLY A 210 -3.92 -21.06 -1.95
C GLY A 210 -3.17 -22.37 -2.19
N ILE A 211 -2.16 -22.35 -3.04
CA ILE A 211 -1.32 -23.53 -3.34
C ILE A 211 -0.64 -24.04 -2.06
N ARG A 212 -0.09 -23.14 -1.23
CA ARG A 212 0.52 -23.54 0.07
C ARG A 212 -0.52 -24.19 0.99
N SER A 213 -1.73 -23.66 1.02
CA SER A 213 -2.80 -24.13 1.90
C SER A 213 -3.34 -25.52 1.50
N THR A 214 -3.11 -25.99 0.28
CA THR A 214 -3.48 -27.36 -0.14
C THR A 214 -2.57 -28.43 0.46
N GLY A 215 -1.43 -28.06 1.03
CA GLY A 215 -0.44 -29.00 1.61
C GLY A 215 0.31 -29.84 0.58
N LEU A 216 0.14 -29.58 -0.72
CA LEU A 216 0.76 -30.36 -1.80
C LEU A 216 2.25 -30.06 -1.99
N LEU A 217 2.77 -28.97 -1.41
CA LEU A 217 4.16 -28.57 -1.58
C LEU A 217 5.06 -29.20 -0.54
N PRO A 218 6.17 -29.87 -0.97
CA PRO A 218 7.23 -30.32 -0.05
C PRO A 218 7.82 -29.14 0.72
N GLU A 219 8.15 -29.32 1.99
CA GLU A 219 8.76 -28.29 2.86
C GLU A 219 10.05 -27.72 2.23
N THR A 220 10.87 -28.54 1.61
CA THR A 220 12.09 -28.09 0.90
C THR A 220 11.79 -27.06 -0.19
N THR A 221 10.68 -27.22 -0.92
CA THR A 221 10.25 -26.26 -1.95
C THR A 221 9.81 -24.94 -1.30
N VAL A 222 9.11 -25.03 -0.17
CA VAL A 222 8.65 -23.88 0.60
C VAL A 222 9.85 -23.06 1.09
N ASP A 223 10.88 -23.70 1.64
CA ASP A 223 12.08 -23.04 2.14
C ASP A 223 12.87 -22.33 1.03
N ILE A 224 13.02 -22.98 -0.14
CA ILE A 224 13.70 -22.39 -1.29
C ILE A 224 12.93 -21.14 -1.79
N VAL A 225 11.62 -21.26 -1.94
CA VAL A 225 10.79 -20.14 -2.42
C VAL A 225 10.73 -19.01 -1.39
N ALA A 226 10.69 -19.32 -0.10
CA ALA A 226 10.75 -18.33 0.97
C ALA A 226 12.10 -17.59 0.97
N PHE A 227 13.21 -18.30 0.76
CA PHE A 227 14.53 -17.70 0.60
C PHE A 227 14.58 -16.75 -0.62
N LEU A 228 14.08 -17.20 -1.78
CA LEU A 228 14.00 -16.36 -2.99
C LEU A 228 13.11 -15.13 -2.78
N SER A 229 12.00 -15.29 -2.08
CA SER A 229 11.13 -14.17 -1.71
C SER A 229 11.87 -13.12 -0.89
N LYS A 230 12.56 -13.54 0.18
CA LYS A 230 13.37 -12.63 1.01
C LYS A 230 14.47 -11.95 0.21
N PHE A 231 15.14 -12.67 -0.67
CA PHE A 231 16.15 -12.11 -1.55
C PHE A 231 15.57 -11.02 -2.47
N PHE A 232 14.42 -11.26 -3.11
CA PHE A 232 13.76 -10.26 -3.95
C PHE A 232 13.21 -9.07 -3.17
N LEU A 233 12.86 -9.25 -1.90
CA LEU A 233 12.39 -8.17 -1.04
C LEU A 233 13.55 -7.31 -0.49
N SER A 234 14.78 -7.85 -0.46
CA SER A 234 15.96 -7.13 0.02
C SER A 234 16.70 -6.35 -1.08
N MET A 235 16.36 -6.56 -2.34
CA MET A 235 16.88 -5.81 -3.50
C MET A 235 16.14 -4.50 -3.74
#